data_234adf3c317109977b4da75eb8971642
#
_entry.id   234adf3c317109977b4da75eb8971642
#
_cell.length_a   1.000
_cell.length_b   1.000
_cell.length_c   1.000
_cell.angle_alpha   90.00
_cell.angle_beta   90.00
_cell.angle_gamma   90.00
#
_symmetry.space_group_name_H-M   'P 1'
#
loop_
_entity.id
_entity.type
_entity.pdbx_description
1 polymer ?
#
loop_
_entity_poly.entity_id
_entity_poly.type
_entity_poly.pdbx_seq_one_letter_code
_entity_poly.pdbx_strand_id
1 'polypeptide(L)'
;MQSYYLASRNIEIDQPKLTGDVHADVCIIGGGYTGLSTALYLAKEGVNVLLLESNKLASGASGANGGQVSGGMRRDQFYLEKTLGVDYAKVLWEIGEKSKYHAKHLIDQYQIQCDYKKGIAHPNHKQKYCEESKQYVDHMNENYDYHDIEYLNDNEMRDVTGSNTYYGGSYDEGEAHCHPLNYALGIAKAAISAGAKIFENTPALSYKVNDDHVKVIIKDGSIKADRVVLACNGYLGNFEKSLTSKILPMN
;
A
#
# COMPACT_ATOMS: atom_id res chain seq x y z
N MET A 1 -16.75 -14.63 -8.77
CA MET A 1 -15.85 -14.35 -9.93
C MET A 1 -14.44 -14.22 -9.37
N GLN A 2 -13.44 -14.89 -9.93
CA GLN A 2 -12.06 -14.78 -9.47
C GLN A 2 -11.48 -13.47 -10.00
N SER A 3 -10.78 -12.68 -9.18
CA SER A 3 -10.15 -11.44 -9.64
C SER A 3 -8.98 -11.74 -10.58
N TYR A 4 -8.68 -10.80 -11.47
CA TYR A 4 -7.52 -10.89 -12.37
C TYR A 4 -6.23 -11.19 -11.60
N TYR A 5 -5.97 -10.45 -10.52
CA TYR A 5 -4.76 -10.62 -9.72
C TYR A 5 -4.66 -11.98 -9.03
N LEU A 6 -5.80 -12.54 -8.63
CA LEU A 6 -5.80 -13.89 -8.05
C LEU A 6 -5.54 -14.97 -9.10
N ALA A 7 -6.02 -14.76 -10.34
CA ALA A 7 -5.82 -15.67 -11.46
C ALA A 7 -4.38 -15.61 -12.03
N SER A 8 -3.74 -14.44 -11.98
CA SER A 8 -2.41 -14.19 -12.57
C SER A 8 -1.27 -14.15 -11.55
N ARG A 9 -1.54 -14.42 -10.26
CA ARG A 9 -0.48 -14.46 -9.25
C ARG A 9 0.55 -15.54 -9.56
N ASN A 10 1.81 -15.24 -9.25
CA ASN A 10 2.95 -16.15 -9.39
C ASN A 10 3.56 -16.56 -8.04
N ILE A 11 3.04 -16.02 -6.92
CA ILE A 11 3.45 -16.34 -5.57
C ILE A 11 2.27 -17.00 -4.86
N GLU A 12 2.50 -18.19 -4.32
CA GLU A 12 1.56 -18.88 -3.46
C GLU A 12 2.09 -18.96 -2.05
N ILE A 13 1.25 -18.57 -1.10
CA ILE A 13 1.48 -18.67 0.33
C ILE A 13 0.23 -19.28 0.95
N ASP A 14 0.40 -20.29 1.75
CA ASP A 14 -0.66 -20.90 2.55
C ASP A 14 -0.18 -20.97 3.99
N GLN A 15 -0.83 -20.20 4.87
CA GLN A 15 -0.48 -20.15 6.27
C GLN A 15 -1.53 -20.86 7.12
N PRO A 16 -1.11 -21.53 8.20
CA PRO A 16 -2.03 -22.27 9.05
C PRO A 16 -3.01 -21.32 9.75
N LYS A 17 -4.14 -21.87 10.16
CA LYS A 17 -5.02 -21.22 11.13
C LYS A 17 -4.41 -21.34 12.53
N LEU A 18 -4.50 -20.28 13.33
CA LEU A 18 -4.09 -20.32 14.72
C LEU A 18 -5.14 -21.05 15.58
N THR A 19 -4.65 -21.95 16.41
CA THR A 19 -5.43 -22.63 17.47
C THR A 19 -4.66 -22.59 18.77
N GLY A 20 -5.40 -22.55 19.89
CA GLY A 20 -4.82 -22.51 21.23
C GLY A 20 -4.38 -21.11 21.67
N ASP A 21 -3.77 -21.08 22.85
CA ASP A 21 -3.28 -19.84 23.46
C ASP A 21 -1.78 -19.66 23.16
N VAL A 22 -1.41 -18.47 22.70
CA VAL A 22 -0.04 -18.14 22.33
C VAL A 22 0.39 -16.78 22.90
N HIS A 23 1.71 -16.56 22.91
CA HIS A 23 2.32 -15.31 23.32
C HIS A 23 3.12 -14.71 22.17
N ALA A 24 3.08 -13.37 22.06
CA ALA A 24 3.90 -12.57 21.16
C ALA A 24 4.26 -11.24 21.82
N ASP A 25 5.32 -10.58 21.39
CA ASP A 25 5.61 -9.19 21.81
C ASP A 25 4.63 -8.24 21.10
N VAL A 26 4.41 -8.49 19.81
CA VAL A 26 3.49 -7.68 19.00
C VAL A 26 2.51 -8.58 18.25
N CYS A 27 1.20 -8.34 18.43
CA CYS A 27 0.14 -8.95 17.63
C CYS A 27 -0.36 -7.94 16.59
N ILE A 28 -0.29 -8.31 15.31
CA ILE A 28 -0.75 -7.48 14.19
C ILE A 28 -2.06 -8.06 13.67
N ILE A 29 -3.08 -7.22 13.48
CA ILE A 29 -4.39 -7.62 12.96
C ILE A 29 -4.58 -7.01 11.57
N GLY A 30 -4.59 -7.88 10.55
CA GLY A 30 -4.72 -7.54 9.14
C GLY A 30 -3.48 -7.83 8.33
N GLY A 31 -3.62 -8.67 7.30
CA GLY A 31 -2.57 -9.15 6.40
C GLY A 31 -2.46 -8.36 5.08
N GLY A 32 -2.73 -7.05 5.10
CA GLY A 32 -2.49 -6.13 3.99
C GLY A 32 -1.08 -5.51 4.01
N TYR A 33 -0.81 -4.53 3.14
CA TYR A 33 0.52 -3.88 3.05
C TYR A 33 1.02 -3.37 4.40
N THR A 34 0.17 -2.68 5.16
CA THR A 34 0.54 -2.14 6.48
C THR A 34 0.95 -3.23 7.45
N GLY A 35 0.12 -4.27 7.59
CA GLY A 35 0.40 -5.36 8.53
C GLY A 35 1.62 -6.17 8.13
N LEU A 36 1.75 -6.51 6.86
CA LEU A 36 2.88 -7.28 6.33
C LEU A 36 4.21 -6.52 6.45
N SER A 37 4.21 -5.22 6.12
CA SER A 37 5.40 -4.38 6.29
C SER A 37 5.77 -4.22 7.76
N THR A 38 4.79 -4.01 8.64
CA THR A 38 5.02 -3.95 10.09
C THR A 38 5.63 -5.27 10.60
N ALA A 39 5.06 -6.40 10.16
CA ALA A 39 5.58 -7.72 10.54
C ALA A 39 7.02 -7.93 10.08
N LEU A 40 7.34 -7.55 8.84
CA LEU A 40 8.68 -7.65 8.28
C LEU A 40 9.70 -6.85 9.10
N TYR A 41 9.42 -5.56 9.34
CA TYR A 41 10.37 -4.70 10.03
C TYR A 41 10.57 -5.08 11.49
N LEU A 42 9.52 -5.40 12.21
CA LEU A 42 9.63 -5.85 13.60
C LEU A 42 10.37 -7.19 13.72
N ALA A 43 10.07 -8.15 12.84
CA ALA A 43 10.78 -9.44 12.84
C ALA A 43 12.27 -9.29 12.52
N LYS A 44 12.66 -8.40 11.62
CA LYS A 44 14.08 -8.07 11.35
C LYS A 44 14.81 -7.51 12.57
N GLU A 45 14.12 -6.82 13.46
CA GLU A 45 14.65 -6.31 14.73
C GLU A 45 14.61 -7.37 15.86
N GLY A 46 14.24 -8.61 15.54
CA GLY A 46 14.20 -9.72 16.51
C GLY A 46 12.97 -9.74 17.41
N VAL A 47 11.95 -8.91 17.13
CA VAL A 47 10.69 -8.88 17.87
C VAL A 47 9.89 -10.15 17.56
N ASN A 48 9.32 -10.81 18.58
CA ASN A 48 8.43 -11.97 18.39
C ASN A 48 7.06 -11.49 17.89
N VAL A 49 6.90 -11.44 16.56
CA VAL A 49 5.72 -10.91 15.89
C VAL A 49 4.77 -12.02 15.49
N LEU A 50 3.48 -11.79 15.74
CA LEU A 50 2.39 -12.63 15.28
C LEU A 50 1.38 -11.78 14.50
N LEU A 51 1.07 -12.18 13.26
CA LEU A 51 0.08 -11.55 12.41
C LEU A 51 -1.13 -12.45 12.20
N LEU A 52 -2.32 -11.89 12.41
CA LEU A 52 -3.62 -12.52 12.16
C LEU A 52 -4.26 -11.91 10.91
N GLU A 53 -4.67 -12.76 9.98
CA GLU A 53 -5.49 -12.38 8.83
C GLU A 53 -6.81 -13.19 8.86
N SER A 54 -7.92 -12.49 8.69
CA SER A 54 -9.25 -13.09 8.76
C SER A 54 -9.56 -14.05 7.61
N ASN A 55 -8.96 -13.79 6.44
CA ASN A 55 -9.12 -14.56 5.21
C ASN A 55 -7.76 -15.04 4.69
N LYS A 56 -7.49 -14.85 3.40
CA LYS A 56 -6.18 -15.03 2.79
C LYS A 56 -5.40 -13.71 2.81
N LEU A 57 -4.08 -13.80 2.90
CA LEU A 57 -3.20 -12.63 2.86
C LEU A 57 -3.51 -11.75 1.64
N ALA A 58 -3.54 -10.45 1.88
CA ALA A 58 -3.81 -9.44 0.86
C ALA A 58 -5.13 -9.61 0.08
N SER A 59 -6.10 -10.38 0.58
CA SER A 59 -7.40 -10.57 -0.07
C SER A 59 -8.29 -9.32 -0.12
N GLY A 60 -7.95 -8.29 0.67
CA GLY A 60 -8.61 -6.98 0.65
C GLY A 60 -7.98 -6.01 -0.36
N ALA A 61 -8.04 -4.71 -0.06
CA ALA A 61 -7.60 -3.63 -0.94
C ALA A 61 -6.12 -3.74 -1.38
N SER A 62 -5.24 -4.33 -0.56
CA SER A 62 -3.82 -4.47 -0.90
C SER A 62 -3.55 -5.42 -2.07
N GLY A 63 -4.40 -6.42 -2.31
CA GLY A 63 -4.25 -7.31 -3.45
C GLY A 63 -5.20 -7.02 -4.60
N ALA A 64 -6.01 -5.95 -4.52
CA ALA A 64 -7.05 -5.60 -5.48
C ALA A 64 -7.09 -4.08 -5.77
N ASN A 65 -5.93 -3.47 -5.97
CA ASN A 65 -5.79 -2.07 -6.37
C ASN A 65 -5.17 -1.96 -7.78
N GLY A 66 -4.99 -0.75 -8.30
CA GLY A 66 -4.46 -0.54 -9.64
C GLY A 66 -2.95 -0.81 -9.79
N GLY A 67 -2.24 -1.06 -8.70
CA GLY A 67 -0.81 -1.37 -8.71
C GLY A 67 0.12 -0.19 -8.97
N GLN A 68 -0.39 1.06 -9.00
CA GLN A 68 0.44 2.24 -9.18
C GLN A 68 1.38 2.43 -7.98
N VAL A 69 2.64 2.73 -8.30
CA VAL A 69 3.69 3.11 -7.35
C VAL A 69 4.07 4.55 -7.70
N SER A 70 3.29 5.48 -7.18
CA SER A 70 3.38 6.90 -7.49
C SER A 70 3.85 7.70 -6.28
N GLY A 71 4.50 8.83 -6.53
CA GLY A 71 4.86 9.83 -5.53
C GLY A 71 3.70 10.73 -5.11
N GLY A 72 4.02 11.79 -4.36
CA GLY A 72 3.06 12.81 -3.96
C GLY A 72 2.00 12.33 -2.96
N MET A 73 0.93 13.08 -2.89
CA MET A 73 -0.20 12.83 -2.00
C MET A 73 -1.50 12.74 -2.80
N ARG A 74 -2.65 12.52 -2.12
CA ARG A 74 -3.96 12.44 -2.76
C ARG A 74 -4.36 13.69 -3.57
N ARG A 75 -3.80 14.85 -3.21
CA ARG A 75 -3.99 16.14 -3.89
C ARG A 75 -2.69 16.53 -4.55
N ASP A 76 -2.81 17.24 -5.69
CA ASP A 76 -1.66 17.79 -6.40
C ASP A 76 -0.94 18.88 -5.60
N GLN A 77 0.25 19.26 -6.04
CA GLN A 77 1.09 20.22 -5.35
C GLN A 77 0.50 21.63 -5.36
N PHE A 78 -0.22 22.07 -6.41
CA PHE A 78 -0.92 23.35 -6.43
C PHE A 78 -1.94 23.47 -5.29
N TYR A 79 -2.72 22.39 -5.07
CA TYR A 79 -3.68 22.35 -3.97
C TYR A 79 -2.99 22.35 -2.61
N LEU A 80 -1.93 21.58 -2.44
CA LEU A 80 -1.20 21.47 -1.19
C LEU A 80 -0.51 22.77 -0.82
N GLU A 81 0.16 23.43 -1.77
CA GLU A 81 0.78 24.72 -1.58
C GLU A 81 -0.23 25.81 -1.18
N LYS A 82 -1.37 25.85 -1.87
CA LYS A 82 -2.45 26.79 -1.56
C LYS A 82 -3.02 26.58 -0.16
N THR A 83 -3.11 25.31 0.29
CA THR A 83 -3.82 24.95 1.53
C THR A 83 -2.91 24.95 2.75
N LEU A 84 -1.66 24.49 2.58
CA LEU A 84 -0.71 24.24 3.66
C LEU A 84 0.52 25.16 3.61
N GLY A 85 0.74 25.85 2.49
CA GLY A 85 1.95 26.61 2.20
C GLY A 85 3.03 25.73 1.54
N VAL A 86 3.95 26.39 0.83
CA VAL A 86 4.97 25.76 -0.03
C VAL A 86 5.89 24.83 0.78
N ASP A 87 6.32 25.24 1.97
CA ASP A 87 7.27 24.45 2.78
C ASP A 87 6.66 23.11 3.19
N TYR A 88 5.41 23.11 3.68
CA TYR A 88 4.72 21.86 4.03
C TYR A 88 4.40 21.00 2.80
N ALA A 89 4.04 21.61 1.68
CA ALA A 89 3.79 20.91 0.44
C ALA A 89 5.07 20.17 -0.05
N LYS A 90 6.23 20.82 0.05
CA LYS A 90 7.54 20.20 -0.27
C LYS A 90 7.88 19.03 0.65
N VAL A 91 7.65 19.15 1.95
CA VAL A 91 7.84 18.04 2.89
C VAL A 91 6.94 16.84 2.54
N LEU A 92 5.68 17.10 2.20
CA LEU A 92 4.76 16.04 1.78
C LEU A 92 5.18 15.38 0.45
N TRP A 93 5.68 16.16 -0.49
CA TRP A 93 6.26 15.64 -1.73
C TRP A 93 7.45 14.71 -1.45
N GLU A 94 8.41 15.15 -0.65
CA GLU A 94 9.56 14.31 -0.26
C GLU A 94 9.16 13.00 0.43
N ILE A 95 8.13 13.03 1.27
CA ILE A 95 7.59 11.81 1.90
C ILE A 95 7.02 10.87 0.83
N GLY A 96 6.28 11.41 -0.14
CA GLY A 96 5.74 10.66 -1.28
C GLY A 96 6.85 10.01 -2.10
N GLU A 97 7.88 10.77 -2.47
CA GLU A 97 9.03 10.26 -3.20
C GLU A 97 9.79 9.17 -2.42
N LYS A 98 10.09 9.41 -1.15
CA LYS A 98 10.72 8.40 -0.29
C LYS A 98 9.91 7.11 -0.20
N SER A 99 8.57 7.21 -0.16
CA SER A 99 7.69 6.03 -0.11
C SER A 99 7.75 5.21 -1.41
N LYS A 100 7.81 5.87 -2.55
CA LYS A 100 7.99 5.25 -3.88
C LYS A 100 9.32 4.50 -3.97
N TYR A 101 10.42 5.15 -3.60
CA TYR A 101 11.74 4.53 -3.54
C TYR A 101 11.78 3.36 -2.56
N HIS A 102 11.10 3.48 -1.42
CA HIS A 102 11.01 2.42 -0.43
C HIS A 102 10.31 1.17 -0.97
N ALA A 103 9.20 1.34 -1.70
CA ALA A 103 8.52 0.22 -2.34
C ALA A 103 9.43 -0.49 -3.36
N LYS A 104 10.15 0.27 -4.18
CA LYS A 104 11.14 -0.27 -5.13
C LYS A 104 12.28 -0.99 -4.42
N HIS A 105 12.79 -0.41 -3.33
CA HIS A 105 13.84 -1.04 -2.52
C HIS A 105 13.42 -2.40 -1.98
N LEU A 106 12.20 -2.53 -1.47
CA LEU A 106 11.67 -3.83 -1.01
C LEU A 106 11.58 -4.85 -2.15
N ILE A 107 11.14 -4.42 -3.33
CA ILE A 107 11.07 -5.27 -4.52
C ILE A 107 12.44 -5.82 -4.86
N ASP A 108 13.45 -4.97 -4.88
CA ASP A 108 14.84 -5.34 -5.23
C ASP A 108 15.47 -6.20 -4.14
N GLN A 109 15.37 -5.78 -2.88
CA GLN A 109 16.01 -6.45 -1.76
C GLN A 109 15.50 -7.89 -1.58
N TYR A 110 14.20 -8.10 -1.77
CA TYR A 110 13.58 -9.41 -1.60
C TYR A 110 13.29 -10.12 -2.93
N GLN A 111 13.77 -9.57 -4.05
CA GLN A 111 13.61 -10.14 -5.40
C GLN A 111 12.14 -10.49 -5.70
N ILE A 112 11.22 -9.56 -5.35
CA ILE A 112 9.78 -9.78 -5.48
C ILE A 112 9.39 -9.75 -6.97
N GLN A 113 8.90 -10.86 -7.48
CA GLN A 113 8.45 -11.00 -8.85
C GLN A 113 7.02 -10.45 -8.98
N CYS A 114 6.89 -9.13 -9.12
CA CYS A 114 5.60 -8.43 -9.18
C CYS A 114 5.41 -7.62 -10.47
N ASP A 115 6.10 -7.97 -11.55
CA ASP A 115 5.97 -7.29 -12.85
C ASP A 115 6.13 -5.76 -12.74
N TYR A 116 7.10 -5.31 -11.95
CA TYR A 116 7.39 -3.89 -11.77
C TYR A 116 7.87 -3.26 -13.07
N LYS A 117 7.16 -2.21 -13.51
CA LYS A 117 7.50 -1.45 -14.73
C LYS A 117 7.40 0.04 -14.45
N LYS A 118 8.40 0.80 -14.92
CA LYS A 118 8.42 2.25 -14.89
C LYS A 118 7.46 2.85 -15.90
N GLY A 119 7.05 4.07 -15.62
CA GLY A 119 6.24 4.92 -16.48
C GLY A 119 4.75 4.83 -16.19
N ILE A 120 4.14 5.97 -15.90
CA ILE A 120 2.69 6.14 -15.80
C ILE A 120 2.27 7.29 -16.70
N ALA A 121 1.30 7.03 -17.57
CA ALA A 121 0.66 8.07 -18.36
C ALA A 121 -0.58 8.60 -17.64
N HIS A 122 -0.74 9.92 -17.61
CA HIS A 122 -1.91 10.63 -17.08
C HIS A 122 -2.61 11.38 -18.23
N PRO A 123 -3.39 10.66 -19.08
CA PRO A 123 -3.94 11.23 -20.29
C PRO A 123 -5.15 12.13 -20.02
N ASN A 124 -5.21 13.27 -20.72
CA ASN A 124 -6.31 14.21 -20.65
C ASN A 124 -7.47 13.79 -21.55
N HIS A 125 -8.63 13.53 -20.98
CA HIS A 125 -9.86 13.17 -21.70
C HIS A 125 -10.61 14.38 -22.28
N LYS A 126 -10.14 15.61 -22.03
CA LYS A 126 -10.67 16.87 -22.56
C LYS A 126 -9.53 17.84 -22.83
N GLN A 127 -9.59 18.50 -23.98
CA GLN A 127 -8.59 19.48 -24.40
C GLN A 127 -8.37 20.63 -23.39
N LYS A 128 -9.41 21.04 -22.67
CA LYS A 128 -9.31 22.12 -21.66
C LYS A 128 -8.36 21.83 -20.50
N TYR A 129 -7.98 20.56 -20.27
CA TYR A 129 -7.06 20.17 -19.20
C TYR A 129 -5.60 20.16 -19.65
N CYS A 130 -5.33 20.29 -20.95
CA CYS A 130 -3.96 20.20 -21.46
C CYS A 130 -3.06 21.32 -20.93
N GLU A 131 -3.59 22.54 -20.86
CA GLU A 131 -2.83 23.67 -20.33
C GLU A 131 -2.50 23.53 -18.86
N GLU A 132 -3.46 23.06 -18.06
CA GLU A 132 -3.24 22.78 -16.63
C GLU A 132 -2.19 21.68 -16.42
N SER A 133 -2.24 20.59 -17.21
CA SER A 133 -1.25 19.53 -17.16
C SER A 133 0.14 20.02 -17.52
N LYS A 134 0.26 20.89 -18.54
CA LYS A 134 1.54 21.49 -18.93
C LYS A 134 2.11 22.36 -17.83
N GLN A 135 1.27 23.27 -17.28
CA GLN A 135 1.66 24.14 -16.17
C GLN A 135 2.09 23.32 -14.94
N TYR A 136 1.44 22.19 -14.68
CA TYR A 136 1.83 21.31 -13.58
C TYR A 136 3.20 20.67 -13.82
N VAL A 137 3.49 20.18 -15.03
CA VAL A 137 4.80 19.63 -15.40
C VAL A 137 5.88 20.71 -15.26
N ASP A 138 5.66 21.90 -15.81
CA ASP A 138 6.61 23.02 -15.71
C ASP A 138 6.86 23.37 -14.23
N HIS A 139 5.79 23.45 -13.43
CA HIS A 139 5.88 23.72 -11.99
C HIS A 139 6.70 22.68 -11.22
N MET A 140 6.49 21.40 -11.50
CA MET A 140 7.25 20.31 -10.85
C MET A 140 8.73 20.35 -11.23
N ASN A 141 9.04 20.61 -12.49
CA ASN A 141 10.42 20.79 -12.95
C ASN A 141 11.11 21.98 -12.26
N GLU A 142 10.45 23.14 -12.20
CA GLU A 142 11.07 24.38 -11.73
C GLU A 142 11.14 24.50 -10.21
N ASN A 143 10.11 24.01 -9.49
CA ASN A 143 9.96 24.26 -8.06
C ASN A 143 10.26 23.04 -7.17
N TYR A 144 10.26 21.83 -7.75
CA TYR A 144 10.53 20.56 -7.03
C TYR A 144 11.76 19.82 -7.54
N ASP A 145 12.45 20.38 -8.55
CA ASP A 145 13.59 19.72 -9.21
C ASP A 145 13.25 18.27 -9.65
N TYR A 146 12.00 18.08 -10.12
CA TYR A 146 11.47 16.79 -10.52
C TYR A 146 11.33 16.71 -12.03
N HIS A 147 12.34 16.09 -12.67
CA HIS A 147 12.49 16.05 -14.13
C HIS A 147 12.08 14.71 -14.76
N ASP A 148 11.58 13.78 -13.97
CA ASP A 148 11.07 12.49 -14.46
C ASP A 148 9.67 12.61 -15.09
N ILE A 149 9.03 13.79 -15.01
CA ILE A 149 7.71 14.07 -15.59
C ILE A 149 7.83 14.98 -16.81
N GLU A 150 7.13 14.64 -17.87
CA GLU A 150 7.05 15.44 -19.10
C GLU A 150 5.60 15.60 -19.61
N TYR A 151 5.35 16.67 -20.35
CA TYR A 151 4.09 16.86 -21.05
C TYR A 151 4.14 16.24 -22.43
N LEU A 152 3.18 15.39 -22.76
CA LEU A 152 2.99 14.79 -24.07
C LEU A 152 1.81 15.45 -24.78
N ASN A 153 2.00 15.85 -26.05
CA ASN A 153 0.90 16.30 -26.89
C ASN A 153 0.00 15.13 -27.32
N ASP A 154 -1.03 15.39 -28.13
CA ASP A 154 -2.02 14.38 -28.53
C ASP A 154 -1.43 13.22 -29.35
N ASN A 155 -0.45 13.49 -30.21
CA ASN A 155 0.23 12.46 -31.00
C ASN A 155 1.15 11.58 -30.13
N GLU A 156 1.94 12.21 -29.29
CA GLU A 156 2.85 11.51 -28.35
C GLU A 156 2.03 10.67 -27.34
N MET A 157 0.95 11.21 -26.81
CA MET A 157 0.07 10.47 -25.90
C MET A 157 -0.63 9.29 -26.59
N ARG A 158 -0.95 9.44 -27.89
CA ARG A 158 -1.46 8.32 -28.71
C ARG A 158 -0.47 7.19 -28.83
N ASP A 159 0.79 7.51 -29.07
CA ASP A 159 1.86 6.51 -29.22
C ASP A 159 2.05 5.73 -27.91
N VAL A 160 1.97 6.39 -26.77
CA VAL A 160 2.06 5.76 -25.44
C VAL A 160 0.82 4.92 -25.11
N THR A 161 -0.38 5.43 -25.38
CA THR A 161 -1.65 4.80 -24.94
C THR A 161 -2.27 3.85 -25.97
N GLY A 162 -1.84 3.95 -27.24
CA GLY A 162 -2.48 3.25 -28.35
C GLY A 162 -3.91 3.75 -28.67
N SER A 163 -4.29 4.97 -28.21
CA SER A 163 -5.67 5.48 -28.32
C SER A 163 -5.72 6.91 -28.85
N ASN A 164 -6.66 7.17 -29.76
CA ASN A 164 -6.97 8.48 -30.31
C ASN A 164 -7.94 9.31 -29.45
N THR A 165 -8.29 8.84 -28.25
CA THR A 165 -9.33 9.46 -27.41
C THR A 165 -8.82 10.60 -26.57
N TYR A 166 -7.51 10.70 -26.40
CA TYR A 166 -6.87 11.66 -25.50
C TYR A 166 -6.28 12.86 -26.22
N TYR A 167 -6.23 14.01 -25.54
CA TYR A 167 -5.78 15.30 -26.06
C TYR A 167 -4.36 15.68 -25.60
N GLY A 168 -3.58 14.73 -25.12
CA GLY A 168 -2.29 14.92 -24.47
C GLY A 168 -2.36 14.58 -22.99
N GLY A 169 -1.40 15.06 -22.18
CA GLY A 169 -1.32 14.80 -20.75
C GLY A 169 0.11 14.73 -20.27
N SER A 170 0.35 14.20 -19.07
CA SER A 170 1.71 13.97 -18.59
C SER A 170 2.10 12.49 -18.64
N TYR A 171 3.39 12.25 -18.79
CA TYR A 171 4.02 10.96 -18.63
C TYR A 171 5.12 11.08 -17.58
N ASP A 172 5.13 10.17 -16.62
CA ASP A 172 6.04 10.21 -15.48
C ASP A 172 6.86 8.92 -15.41
N GLU A 173 8.15 8.99 -15.78
CA GLU A 173 9.09 7.86 -15.71
C GLU A 173 9.58 7.56 -14.29
N GLY A 174 9.45 8.51 -13.38
CA GLY A 174 9.74 8.32 -11.96
C GLY A 174 8.67 7.53 -11.23
N GLU A 175 7.48 7.43 -11.80
CA GLU A 175 6.40 6.55 -11.34
C GLU A 175 6.51 5.14 -11.93
N ALA A 176 5.75 4.20 -11.37
CA ALA A 176 5.75 2.82 -11.82
C ALA A 176 4.42 2.13 -11.54
N HIS A 177 4.28 0.93 -12.05
CA HIS A 177 3.19 0.04 -11.67
C HIS A 177 3.71 -1.38 -11.43
N CYS A 178 2.98 -2.16 -10.66
CA CYS A 178 3.29 -3.54 -10.39
C CYS A 178 2.03 -4.39 -10.21
N HIS A 179 2.20 -5.70 -10.17
CA HIS A 179 1.14 -6.62 -9.79
C HIS A 179 0.93 -6.57 -8.26
N PRO A 180 -0.14 -5.93 -7.74
CA PRO A 180 -0.27 -5.58 -6.33
C PRO A 180 -0.33 -6.79 -5.41
N LEU A 181 -1.00 -7.87 -5.83
CA LEU A 181 -1.08 -9.09 -5.02
C LEU A 181 0.29 -9.79 -4.92
N ASN A 182 1.05 -9.88 -6.01
CA ASN A 182 2.39 -10.45 -5.97
C ASN A 182 3.34 -9.62 -5.09
N TYR A 183 3.22 -8.28 -5.16
CA TYR A 183 4.00 -7.40 -4.27
C TYR A 183 3.67 -7.66 -2.80
N ALA A 184 2.38 -7.71 -2.42
CA ALA A 184 1.97 -8.00 -1.05
C ALA A 184 2.44 -9.38 -0.57
N LEU A 185 2.26 -10.43 -1.40
CA LEU A 185 2.71 -11.78 -1.07
C LEU A 185 4.24 -11.89 -1.00
N GLY A 186 4.95 -11.10 -1.80
CA GLY A 186 6.40 -10.99 -1.70
C GLY A 186 6.87 -10.43 -0.35
N ILE A 187 6.21 -9.38 0.15
CA ILE A 187 6.45 -8.84 1.49
C ILE A 187 6.13 -9.88 2.56
N ALA A 188 5.01 -10.62 2.41
CA ALA A 188 4.65 -11.69 3.33
C ALA A 188 5.73 -12.77 3.41
N LYS A 189 6.25 -13.20 2.27
CA LYS A 189 7.36 -14.19 2.19
C LYS A 189 8.61 -13.65 2.90
N ALA A 190 8.94 -12.39 2.70
CA ALA A 190 10.07 -11.74 3.38
C ALA A 190 9.85 -11.69 4.91
N ALA A 191 8.64 -11.34 5.38
CA ALA A 191 8.30 -11.30 6.79
C ALA A 191 8.41 -12.69 7.45
N ILE A 192 7.89 -13.73 6.79
CA ILE A 192 8.02 -15.12 7.26
C ILE A 192 9.48 -15.52 7.34
N SER A 193 10.29 -15.22 6.32
CA SER A 193 11.72 -15.51 6.31
C SER A 193 12.50 -14.77 7.40
N ALA A 194 12.02 -13.58 7.81
CA ALA A 194 12.56 -12.82 8.93
C ALA A 194 12.11 -13.35 10.31
N GLY A 195 11.20 -14.34 10.37
CA GLY A 195 10.75 -14.95 11.60
C GLY A 195 9.35 -14.54 12.08
N ALA A 196 8.62 -13.72 11.33
CA ALA A 196 7.24 -13.40 11.66
C ALA A 196 6.34 -14.63 11.55
N LYS A 197 5.50 -14.85 12.57
CA LYS A 197 4.48 -15.90 12.57
C LYS A 197 3.19 -15.33 11.98
N ILE A 198 2.74 -15.88 10.87
CA ILE A 198 1.55 -15.41 10.16
C ILE A 198 0.49 -16.50 10.17
N PHE A 199 -0.76 -16.11 10.40
CA PHE A 199 -1.90 -17.02 10.45
C PHE A 199 -3.03 -16.48 9.57
N GLU A 200 -3.46 -17.29 8.61
CA GLU A 200 -4.63 -17.02 7.76
C GLU A 200 -5.90 -17.64 8.35
N ASN A 201 -7.06 -17.25 7.82
CA ASN A 201 -8.38 -17.74 8.26
C ASN A 201 -8.56 -17.67 9.78
N THR A 202 -7.96 -16.65 10.40
CA THR A 202 -7.91 -16.46 11.85
C THR A 202 -8.40 -15.04 12.19
N PRO A 203 -9.72 -14.80 12.15
CA PRO A 203 -10.26 -13.49 12.51
C PRO A 203 -10.05 -13.20 14.00
N ALA A 204 -9.50 -12.04 14.30
CA ALA A 204 -9.55 -11.47 15.64
C ALA A 204 -10.99 -11.02 15.94
N LEU A 205 -11.57 -11.51 17.04
CA LEU A 205 -12.98 -11.26 17.39
C LEU A 205 -13.14 -10.06 18.32
N SER A 206 -12.22 -9.91 19.26
CA SER A 206 -12.18 -8.80 20.21
C SER A 206 -10.80 -8.70 20.85
N TYR A 207 -10.54 -7.62 21.59
CA TYR A 207 -9.38 -7.53 22.45
C TYR A 207 -9.72 -6.87 23.79
N LYS A 208 -8.86 -7.12 24.77
CA LYS A 208 -8.95 -6.52 26.10
C LYS A 208 -7.57 -6.00 26.50
N VAL A 209 -7.50 -4.72 26.81
CA VAL A 209 -6.29 -4.10 27.37
C VAL A 209 -6.27 -4.37 28.87
N ASN A 210 -5.17 -4.92 29.36
CA ASN A 210 -4.87 -5.08 30.79
C ASN A 210 -3.66 -4.19 31.12
N ASP A 211 -3.27 -4.13 32.37
CA ASP A 211 -2.21 -3.20 32.84
C ASP A 211 -0.86 -3.48 32.16
N ASP A 212 -0.51 -4.74 31.93
CA ASP A 212 0.79 -5.19 31.40
C ASP A 212 0.72 -5.80 29.99
N HIS A 213 -0.46 -6.08 29.45
CA HIS A 213 -0.60 -6.75 28.17
C HIS A 213 -1.95 -6.50 27.50
N VAL A 214 -2.05 -6.84 26.23
CA VAL A 214 -3.31 -6.93 25.49
C VAL A 214 -3.64 -8.39 25.22
N LYS A 215 -4.85 -8.80 25.51
CA LYS A 215 -5.36 -10.13 25.16
C LYS A 215 -6.27 -10.03 23.94
N VAL A 216 -5.85 -10.62 22.81
CA VAL A 216 -6.65 -10.72 21.58
C VAL A 216 -7.36 -12.07 21.57
N ILE A 217 -8.65 -12.07 21.30
CA ILE A 217 -9.50 -13.27 21.29
C ILE A 217 -9.77 -13.69 19.86
N ILE A 218 -9.55 -14.96 19.57
CA ILE A 218 -9.91 -15.64 18.33
C ILE A 218 -10.89 -16.77 18.61
N LYS A 219 -11.42 -17.41 17.56
CA LYS A 219 -12.44 -18.48 17.74
C LYS A 219 -11.93 -19.64 18.59
N ASP A 220 -10.69 -20.07 18.35
CA ASP A 220 -10.16 -21.31 18.90
C ASP A 220 -8.95 -21.08 19.85
N GLY A 221 -8.93 -19.90 20.53
CA GLY A 221 -7.86 -19.55 21.47
C GLY A 221 -7.70 -18.05 21.72
N SER A 222 -6.54 -17.65 22.20
CA SER A 222 -6.21 -16.26 22.45
C SER A 222 -4.73 -15.93 22.27
N ILE A 223 -4.41 -14.66 22.04
CA ILE A 223 -3.04 -14.15 21.95
C ILE A 223 -2.83 -13.17 23.11
N LYS A 224 -1.83 -13.44 23.94
CA LYS A 224 -1.30 -12.47 24.90
C LYS A 224 -0.16 -11.72 24.22
N ALA A 225 -0.27 -10.39 24.08
CA ALA A 225 0.75 -9.56 23.45
C ALA A 225 1.04 -8.30 24.27
N ASP A 226 2.26 -7.80 24.24
CA ASP A 226 2.59 -6.52 24.88
C ASP A 226 1.97 -5.35 24.13
N ARG A 227 1.87 -5.47 22.80
CA ARG A 227 1.28 -4.45 21.91
C ARG A 227 0.40 -5.08 20.85
N VAL A 228 -0.57 -4.31 20.38
CA VAL A 228 -1.43 -4.69 19.24
C VAL A 228 -1.38 -3.60 18.19
N VAL A 229 -1.20 -3.98 16.93
CA VAL A 229 -1.28 -3.10 15.77
C VAL A 229 -2.54 -3.42 14.98
N LEU A 230 -3.41 -2.43 14.81
CA LEU A 230 -4.61 -2.53 13.99
C LEU A 230 -4.28 -2.10 12.55
N ALA A 231 -4.14 -3.07 11.66
CA ALA A 231 -3.81 -2.86 10.24
C ALA A 231 -4.99 -3.24 9.32
N CYS A 232 -6.23 -3.03 9.79
CA CYS A 232 -7.45 -3.52 9.14
C CYS A 232 -8.00 -2.58 8.05
N ASN A 233 -7.42 -1.40 7.86
CA ASN A 233 -7.93 -0.36 6.96
C ASN A 233 -9.44 -0.09 7.19
N GLY A 234 -10.25 0.00 6.14
CA GLY A 234 -11.71 0.15 6.19
C GLY A 234 -12.47 -1.09 6.65
N TYR A 235 -11.80 -2.23 6.84
CA TYR A 235 -12.42 -3.50 7.23
C TYR A 235 -12.45 -3.74 8.75
N LEU A 236 -12.18 -2.71 9.55
CA LEU A 236 -12.15 -2.81 11.02
C LEU A 236 -13.48 -3.28 11.62
N GLY A 237 -14.61 -3.01 10.97
CA GLY A 237 -15.93 -3.44 11.39
C GLY A 237 -16.27 -2.96 12.81
N ASN A 238 -16.81 -3.84 13.63
CA ASN A 238 -17.15 -3.54 15.03
C ASN A 238 -16.03 -3.83 16.03
N PHE A 239 -14.83 -4.17 15.53
CA PHE A 239 -13.70 -4.56 16.37
C PHE A 239 -13.23 -3.42 17.29
N GLU A 240 -13.18 -2.19 16.76
CA GLU A 240 -12.87 -0.97 17.53
C GLU A 240 -13.82 0.17 17.11
N LYS A 241 -14.88 0.36 17.89
CA LYS A 241 -15.97 1.29 17.55
C LYS A 241 -15.54 2.75 17.48
N SER A 242 -14.57 3.16 18.31
CA SER A 242 -14.09 4.54 18.35
C SER A 242 -13.35 4.93 17.06
N LEU A 243 -12.70 3.98 16.41
CA LEU A 243 -12.02 4.15 15.13
C LEU A 243 -12.98 3.94 13.96
N THR A 244 -13.82 2.93 14.01
CA THR A 244 -14.78 2.61 12.94
C THR A 244 -15.69 3.78 12.60
N SER A 245 -16.12 4.55 13.62
CA SER A 245 -16.95 5.75 13.42
C SER A 245 -16.24 6.87 12.63
N LYS A 246 -14.92 6.81 12.49
CA LYS A 246 -14.08 7.80 11.78
C LYS A 246 -13.60 7.32 10.42
N ILE A 247 -13.90 6.07 10.05
CA ILE A 247 -13.45 5.45 8.80
C ILE A 247 -14.69 5.18 7.93
N LEU A 248 -14.71 5.77 6.74
CA LEU A 248 -15.71 5.48 5.72
C LEU A 248 -15.04 4.62 4.63
N PRO A 249 -15.32 3.32 4.57
CA PRO A 249 -14.82 2.49 3.47
C PRO A 249 -15.49 2.91 2.16
N MET A 250 -14.67 3.18 1.14
CA MET A 250 -15.12 3.51 -0.22
C MET A 250 -14.81 2.30 -1.11
N ASN A 251 -15.85 1.80 -1.79
CA ASN A 251 -15.76 0.70 -2.78
C ASN A 251 -15.85 1.25 -4.19
#